data_b0f0dbdc32117402057bcbb5d6263e07
#
_entry.id   b0f0dbdc32117402057bcbb5d6263e07
#
_cell.length_a   1.000
_cell.length_b   1.000
_cell.length_c   1.000
_cell.angle_alpha   90.00
_cell.angle_beta   90.00
_cell.angle_gamma   90.00
#
_symmetry.space_group_name_H-M   'P 1'
#
loop_
_entity.id
_entity.type
_entity.pdbx_description
1 polymer ?
#
loop_
_entity_poly.entity_id
_entity_poly.type
_entity_poly.pdbx_seq_one_letter_code
_entity_poly.pdbx_strand_id
1 'polypeptide(L)'
;MSDGSCFDAVQAVAHPTLPNYEDEILHVTTGCAVVVTGELVESQGKGQTVEIQASSVEVVGWIDDPDTYPVAAKRHTFEYLREVAHLRPRTNTFGAVTRVRHCLAQALHRFFDSQGAVHARVSSDFAREFGCLLEAPLR
;
A
#
# COMPACT_ATOMS: atom_id res chain seq x y z
N MET A 1 -8.57 -1.89 -8.70
CA MET A 1 -7.25 -2.29 -8.18
C MET A 1 -6.62 -1.14 -7.40
N SER A 2 -5.69 -1.43 -6.50
CA SER A 2 -4.97 -0.40 -5.72
C SER A 2 -3.55 -0.91 -5.42
N ASP A 3 -2.57 -0.06 -5.63
CA ASP A 3 -1.17 -0.28 -5.25
C ASP A 3 -0.83 0.28 -3.85
N GLY A 4 -1.81 0.92 -3.20
CA GLY A 4 -1.66 1.57 -1.91
C GLY A 4 -1.09 2.99 -1.95
N SER A 5 -0.77 3.54 -3.11
CA SER A 5 -0.23 4.90 -3.26
C SER A 5 -1.24 5.98 -2.90
N CYS A 6 -2.52 5.73 -3.17
CA CYS A 6 -3.63 6.63 -2.83
C CYS A 6 -4.81 5.87 -2.21
N PHE A 7 -5.85 6.61 -1.78
CA PHE A 7 -7.06 5.99 -1.23
C PHE A 7 -7.99 5.44 -2.29
N ASP A 8 -8.04 6.12 -3.43
CA ASP A 8 -8.94 5.75 -4.50
C ASP A 8 -8.34 4.60 -5.30
N ALA A 9 -9.17 3.61 -5.60
CA ALA A 9 -8.80 2.51 -6.47
C ALA A 9 -8.90 2.95 -7.93
N VAL A 10 -8.01 2.45 -8.78
CA VAL A 10 -8.08 2.62 -10.23
C VAL A 10 -8.85 1.44 -10.81
N GLN A 11 -9.77 1.72 -11.72
CA GLN A 11 -10.44 0.71 -12.51
C GLN A 11 -9.55 0.31 -13.68
N ALA A 12 -9.40 -0.99 -13.90
CA ALA A 12 -8.84 -1.54 -15.11
C ALA A 12 -9.96 -2.24 -15.90
N VAL A 13 -10.08 -1.91 -17.17
CA VAL A 13 -11.07 -2.48 -18.07
C VAL A 13 -10.35 -3.49 -18.96
N ALA A 14 -10.67 -4.77 -18.77
CA ALA A 14 -10.14 -5.86 -19.56
C ALA A 14 -11.16 -6.24 -20.66
N HIS A 15 -10.72 -6.20 -21.91
CA HIS A 15 -11.58 -6.58 -23.02
C HIS A 15 -11.57 -8.11 -23.21
N PRO A 16 -12.72 -8.72 -23.59
CA PRO A 16 -12.83 -10.18 -23.82
C PRO A 16 -11.89 -10.75 -24.89
N THR A 17 -11.26 -9.90 -25.70
CA THR A 17 -10.28 -10.30 -26.70
C THR A 17 -8.88 -10.62 -26.13
N LEU A 18 -8.66 -10.36 -24.85
CA LEU A 18 -7.39 -10.73 -24.19
C LEU A 18 -7.23 -12.25 -24.17
N PRO A 19 -6.02 -12.77 -24.45
CA PRO A 19 -5.81 -14.21 -24.64
C PRO A 19 -6.08 -15.03 -23.38
N ASN A 20 -5.94 -14.45 -22.20
CA ASN A 20 -6.17 -15.10 -20.90
C ASN A 20 -7.47 -14.64 -20.22
N TYR A 21 -8.41 -14.05 -20.97
CA TYR A 21 -9.62 -13.48 -20.40
C TYR A 21 -10.48 -14.53 -19.70
N GLU A 22 -10.76 -15.65 -20.40
CA GLU A 22 -11.64 -16.71 -19.88
C GLU A 22 -10.93 -17.58 -18.83
N ASP A 23 -9.64 -17.87 -19.04
CA ASP A 23 -8.89 -18.82 -18.21
C ASP A 23 -8.40 -18.20 -16.89
N GLU A 24 -8.11 -16.89 -16.87
CA GLU A 24 -7.52 -16.22 -15.71
C GLU A 24 -8.35 -15.02 -15.25
N ILE A 25 -8.64 -14.04 -16.12
CA ILE A 25 -9.18 -12.74 -15.72
C ILE A 25 -10.56 -12.88 -15.08
N LEU A 26 -11.42 -13.75 -15.61
CA LEU A 26 -12.74 -14.01 -15.04
C LEU A 26 -12.70 -14.67 -13.66
N HIS A 27 -11.59 -15.29 -13.29
CA HIS A 27 -11.39 -15.95 -12.01
C HIS A 27 -10.69 -15.06 -10.96
N VAL A 28 -10.31 -13.84 -11.32
CA VAL A 28 -9.69 -12.90 -10.38
C VAL A 28 -10.68 -12.46 -9.34
N THR A 29 -10.32 -12.66 -8.08
CA THR A 29 -11.14 -12.31 -6.92
C THR A 29 -10.45 -11.28 -6.00
N THR A 30 -11.18 -10.85 -4.97
CA THR A 30 -10.61 -9.93 -3.96
C THR A 30 -9.39 -10.55 -3.27
N GLY A 31 -8.30 -9.83 -3.29
CA GLY A 31 -7.02 -10.25 -2.68
C GLY A 31 -6.00 -10.79 -3.68
N CYS A 32 -6.39 -11.13 -4.91
CA CYS A 32 -5.45 -11.48 -5.95
C CYS A 32 -4.50 -10.31 -6.28
N ALA A 33 -3.27 -10.64 -6.65
CA ALA A 33 -2.28 -9.69 -7.11
C ALA A 33 -2.17 -9.75 -8.64
N VAL A 34 -2.31 -8.60 -9.29
CA VAL A 34 -2.30 -8.50 -10.75
C VAL A 34 -1.35 -7.40 -11.22
N VAL A 35 -0.73 -7.62 -12.37
CA VAL A 35 -0.02 -6.60 -13.14
C VAL A 35 -0.85 -6.27 -14.37
N VAL A 36 -1.21 -5.01 -14.52
CA VAL A 36 -2.01 -4.53 -15.65
C VAL A 36 -1.17 -3.56 -16.47
N THR A 37 -1.02 -3.84 -17.75
CA THR A 37 -0.42 -2.92 -18.73
C THR A 37 -1.53 -2.40 -19.65
N GLY A 38 -1.53 -1.10 -19.90
CA GLY A 38 -2.57 -0.51 -20.75
C GLY A 38 -2.46 0.99 -20.87
N GLU A 39 -3.41 1.59 -21.53
CA GLU A 39 -3.50 3.03 -21.70
C GLU A 39 -4.40 3.65 -20.62
N LEU A 40 -3.96 4.78 -20.08
CA LEU A 40 -4.75 5.57 -19.16
C LEU A 40 -5.69 6.48 -19.96
N VAL A 41 -6.98 6.28 -19.81
CA VAL A 41 -8.01 7.04 -20.52
C VAL A 41 -8.96 7.73 -19.53
N GLU A 42 -9.66 8.75 -20.01
CA GLU A 42 -10.71 9.40 -19.25
C GLU A 42 -11.89 8.43 -19.05
N SER A 43 -12.31 8.27 -17.79
CA SER A 43 -13.38 7.33 -17.46
C SER A 43 -14.76 7.93 -17.75
N GLN A 44 -15.63 7.13 -18.32
CA GLN A 44 -17.06 7.45 -18.48
C GLN A 44 -17.88 7.04 -17.24
N GLY A 45 -17.26 6.37 -16.28
CA GLY A 45 -17.91 5.90 -15.06
C GLY A 45 -18.12 7.00 -14.01
N LYS A 46 -19.18 6.89 -13.22
CA LYS A 46 -19.40 7.80 -12.09
C LYS A 46 -18.44 7.50 -10.95
N GLY A 47 -17.79 8.55 -10.44
CA GLY A 47 -16.95 8.45 -9.23
C GLY A 47 -15.46 8.21 -9.49
N GLN A 48 -15.05 8.19 -10.73
CA GLN A 48 -13.63 8.13 -11.12
C GLN A 48 -13.36 9.04 -12.34
N THR A 49 -12.17 9.59 -12.41
CA THR A 49 -11.77 10.49 -13.50
C THR A 49 -11.04 9.76 -14.62
N VAL A 50 -10.34 8.68 -14.26
CA VAL A 50 -9.49 7.92 -15.19
C VAL A 50 -9.68 6.42 -14.99
N GLU A 51 -9.43 5.66 -16.04
CA GLU A 51 -9.40 4.20 -16.02
C GLU A 51 -8.27 3.68 -16.92
N ILE A 52 -7.85 2.44 -16.69
CA ILE A 52 -6.83 1.78 -17.50
C ILE A 52 -7.53 0.87 -18.50
N GLN A 53 -7.39 1.14 -19.80
CA GLN A 53 -7.77 0.20 -20.85
C GLN A 53 -6.65 -0.84 -20.97
N ALA A 54 -6.89 -2.04 -20.45
CA ALA A 54 -5.87 -3.06 -20.36
C ALA A 54 -5.53 -3.65 -21.73
N SER A 55 -4.26 -3.61 -22.10
CA SER A 55 -3.70 -4.34 -23.25
C SER A 55 -3.17 -5.71 -22.83
N SER A 56 -2.76 -5.88 -21.58
CA SER A 56 -2.44 -7.17 -20.97
C SER A 56 -2.73 -7.15 -19.47
N VAL A 57 -3.10 -8.30 -18.93
CA VAL A 57 -3.29 -8.54 -17.51
C VAL A 57 -2.57 -9.83 -17.16
N GLU A 58 -1.69 -9.78 -16.17
CA GLU A 58 -0.97 -10.92 -15.62
C GLU A 58 -1.38 -11.12 -14.17
N VAL A 59 -1.75 -12.33 -13.79
CA VAL A 59 -2.07 -12.67 -12.40
C VAL A 59 -0.83 -13.20 -11.73
N VAL A 60 -0.23 -12.38 -10.86
CA VAL A 60 1.03 -12.69 -10.15
C VAL A 60 0.78 -13.52 -8.89
N GLY A 61 -0.38 -13.35 -8.28
CA GLY A 61 -0.74 -14.08 -7.06
C GLY A 61 -2.23 -14.36 -6.98
N TRP A 62 -2.55 -15.62 -6.77
CA TRP A 62 -3.91 -16.10 -6.60
C TRP A 62 -4.32 -16.18 -5.13
N ILE A 63 -5.61 -16.15 -4.88
CA ILE A 63 -6.22 -16.54 -3.62
C ILE A 63 -7.00 -17.83 -3.86
N ASP A 64 -6.64 -18.89 -3.15
CA ASP A 64 -7.26 -20.21 -3.31
C ASP A 64 -8.74 -20.19 -2.91
N ASP A 65 -9.07 -19.50 -1.84
CA ASP A 65 -10.44 -19.33 -1.35
C ASP A 65 -10.71 -17.86 -1.00
N PRO A 66 -11.51 -17.16 -1.83
CA PRO A 66 -11.86 -15.75 -1.62
C PRO A 66 -12.58 -15.49 -0.30
N ASP A 67 -13.33 -16.46 0.21
CA ASP A 67 -14.10 -16.31 1.45
C ASP A 67 -13.20 -16.31 2.69
N THR A 68 -12.01 -16.91 2.58
CA THR A 68 -11.01 -16.91 3.66
C THR A 68 -10.11 -15.66 3.65
N TYR A 69 -10.19 -14.80 2.63
CA TYR A 69 -9.38 -13.59 2.58
C TYR A 69 -9.75 -12.64 3.73
N PRO A 70 -8.80 -12.32 4.64
CA PRO A 70 -9.12 -11.69 5.91
C PRO A 70 -9.67 -10.27 5.80
N VAL A 71 -9.33 -9.53 4.73
CA VAL A 71 -9.72 -8.12 4.55
C VAL A 71 -10.69 -8.00 3.38
N ALA A 72 -11.95 -8.33 3.65
CA ALA A 72 -13.05 -8.12 2.69
C ALA A 72 -13.42 -6.62 2.58
N ALA A 73 -14.19 -6.27 1.55
CA ALA A 73 -14.69 -4.90 1.31
C ALA A 73 -15.80 -4.50 2.29
N LYS A 74 -15.57 -4.66 3.60
CA LYS A 74 -16.46 -4.28 4.69
C LYS A 74 -15.69 -3.60 5.83
N ARG A 75 -16.42 -2.97 6.75
CA ARG A 75 -15.80 -2.38 7.94
C ARG A 75 -15.37 -3.51 8.90
N HIS A 76 -14.11 -3.44 9.34
CA HIS A 76 -13.53 -4.34 10.33
C HIS A 76 -13.34 -3.63 11.67
N THR A 77 -13.45 -4.37 12.79
CA THR A 77 -13.13 -3.84 14.13
C THR A 77 -11.62 -3.70 14.33
N PHE A 78 -11.21 -2.85 15.26
CA PHE A 78 -9.78 -2.69 15.55
C PHE A 78 -9.17 -3.94 16.20
N GLU A 79 -9.95 -4.69 16.96
CA GLU A 79 -9.55 -5.96 17.56
C GLU A 79 -9.17 -6.94 16.45
N TYR A 80 -10.07 -7.15 15.48
CA TYR A 80 -9.82 -8.01 14.34
C TYR A 80 -8.60 -7.56 13.53
N LEU A 81 -8.45 -6.26 13.30
CA LEU A 81 -7.31 -5.71 12.56
C LEU A 81 -5.96 -5.83 13.30
N ARG A 82 -5.97 -6.14 14.60
CA ARG A 82 -4.75 -6.50 15.32
C ARG A 82 -4.36 -7.97 15.08
N GLU A 83 -5.33 -8.85 14.93
CA GLU A 83 -5.09 -10.26 14.59
C GLU A 83 -4.49 -10.39 13.19
N VAL A 84 -5.00 -9.61 12.22
CA VAL A 84 -4.50 -9.56 10.84
C VAL A 84 -3.59 -8.34 10.61
N ALA A 85 -2.67 -8.07 11.53
CA ALA A 85 -1.87 -6.84 11.59
C ALA A 85 -1.08 -6.54 10.30
N HIS A 86 -0.62 -7.56 9.60
CA HIS A 86 0.13 -7.43 8.34
C HIS A 86 -0.73 -6.93 7.17
N LEU A 87 -2.05 -7.15 7.21
CA LEU A 87 -2.99 -6.71 6.19
C LEU A 87 -3.72 -5.40 6.52
N ARG A 88 -3.71 -4.97 7.78
CA ARG A 88 -4.45 -3.78 8.21
C ARG A 88 -4.13 -2.47 7.46
N PRO A 89 -2.91 -2.23 6.92
CA PRO A 89 -2.64 -1.04 6.12
C PRO A 89 -3.47 -0.94 4.84
N ARG A 90 -4.03 -2.05 4.39
CA ARG A 90 -4.93 -2.11 3.22
C ARG A 90 -6.33 -1.56 3.51
N THR A 91 -6.67 -1.35 4.78
CA THR A 91 -7.93 -0.69 5.16
C THR A 91 -7.78 0.82 5.11
N ASN A 92 -8.85 1.53 4.76
CA ASN A 92 -8.84 2.99 4.67
C ASN A 92 -8.39 3.65 5.98
N THR A 93 -8.84 3.14 7.13
CA THR A 93 -8.48 3.69 8.44
C THR A 93 -6.98 3.57 8.70
N PHE A 94 -6.39 2.38 8.58
CA PHE A 94 -4.96 2.21 8.82
C PHE A 94 -4.10 2.74 7.67
N GLY A 95 -4.61 2.78 6.45
CA GLY A 95 -4.01 3.50 5.35
C GLY A 95 -3.85 4.99 5.66
N ALA A 96 -4.90 5.63 6.21
CA ALA A 96 -4.85 7.02 6.67
C ALA A 96 -3.85 7.22 7.81
N VAL A 97 -3.92 6.37 8.84
CA VAL A 97 -2.97 6.42 9.97
C VAL A 97 -1.52 6.29 9.50
N THR A 98 -1.25 5.38 8.58
CA THR A 98 0.10 5.17 8.05
C THR A 98 0.61 6.41 7.31
N ARG A 99 -0.24 7.07 6.50
CA ARG A 99 0.12 8.31 5.80
C ARG A 99 0.40 9.46 6.77
N VAL A 100 -0.46 9.64 7.79
CA VAL A 100 -0.23 10.67 8.82
C VAL A 100 1.08 10.42 9.56
N ARG A 101 1.35 9.18 9.97
CA ARG A 101 2.61 8.80 10.62
C ARG A 101 3.82 9.08 9.73
N HIS A 102 3.72 8.75 8.44
CA HIS A 102 4.77 9.05 7.48
C HIS A 102 5.06 10.55 7.38
N CYS A 103 4.01 11.38 7.21
CA CYS A 103 4.17 12.83 7.14
C CYS A 103 4.79 13.42 8.42
N LEU A 104 4.36 12.96 9.60
CA LEU A 104 4.91 13.41 10.87
C LEU A 104 6.37 13.00 11.03
N ALA A 105 6.73 11.76 10.68
CA ALA A 105 8.11 11.31 10.71
C ALA A 105 9.01 12.14 9.78
N GLN A 106 8.55 12.40 8.55
CA GLN A 106 9.27 13.27 7.62
C GLN A 106 9.40 14.71 8.13
N ALA A 107 8.37 15.25 8.76
CA ALA A 107 8.43 16.60 9.34
C ALA A 107 9.48 16.70 10.45
N LEU A 108 9.54 15.70 11.34
CA LEU A 108 10.56 15.61 12.39
C LEU A 108 11.97 15.53 11.79
N HIS A 109 12.19 14.65 10.82
CA HIS A 109 13.49 14.53 10.17
C HIS A 109 13.92 15.83 9.49
N ARG A 110 13.04 16.48 8.74
CA ARG A 110 13.31 17.78 8.09
C ARG A 110 13.61 18.88 9.11
N PHE A 111 12.89 18.89 10.23
CA PHE A 111 13.15 19.87 11.29
C PHE A 111 14.56 19.72 11.85
N PHE A 112 14.94 18.51 12.27
CA PHE A 112 16.30 18.30 12.81
C PHE A 112 17.38 18.53 11.77
N ASP A 113 17.19 18.10 10.53
CA ASP A 113 18.11 18.37 9.44
C ASP A 113 18.31 19.87 9.22
N SER A 114 17.24 20.65 9.22
CA SER A 114 17.29 22.13 9.09
C SER A 114 18.01 22.83 10.24
N GLN A 115 18.11 22.19 11.41
CA GLN A 115 18.86 22.67 12.56
C GLN A 115 20.30 22.15 12.60
N GLY A 116 20.74 21.42 11.55
CA GLY A 116 22.07 20.81 11.48
C GLY A 116 22.25 19.60 12.40
N ALA A 117 21.16 19.03 12.90
CA ALA A 117 21.19 17.84 13.75
C ALA A 117 21.00 16.55 12.94
N VAL A 118 21.82 15.54 13.19
CA VAL A 118 21.67 14.22 12.57
C VAL A 118 20.73 13.36 13.44
N HIS A 119 19.59 12.96 12.89
CA HIS A 119 18.68 12.05 13.55
C HIS A 119 19.06 10.60 13.25
N ALA A 120 19.70 9.92 14.21
CA ALA A 120 19.99 8.51 14.13
C ALA A 120 18.98 7.70 14.93
N ARG A 121 18.28 6.77 14.26
CA ARG A 121 17.45 5.77 14.94
C ARG A 121 18.35 4.57 15.27
N VAL A 122 18.74 4.49 16.53
CA VAL A 122 19.58 3.40 17.03
C VAL A 122 18.68 2.35 17.67
N SER A 123 18.88 1.05 17.36
CA SER A 123 18.22 -0.03 18.11
C SER A 123 18.73 -0.03 19.55
N SER A 124 17.93 -0.53 20.49
CA SER A 124 18.31 -0.59 21.92
C SER A 124 19.63 -1.27 22.19
N ASP A 125 19.99 -2.24 21.37
CA ASP A 125 21.27 -2.97 21.49
C ASP A 125 22.44 -2.15 20.98
N PHE A 126 22.27 -1.41 19.91
CA PHE A 126 23.27 -0.49 19.36
C PHE A 126 23.48 0.73 20.28
N ALA A 127 22.44 1.23 20.92
CA ALA A 127 22.54 2.33 21.89
C ALA A 127 23.38 1.96 23.11
N ARG A 128 23.43 0.70 23.51
CA ARG A 128 24.26 0.19 24.59
C ARG A 128 25.76 0.19 24.25
N GLU A 129 26.09 -0.17 23.01
CA GLU A 129 27.51 -0.24 22.57
C GLU A 129 28.08 1.13 22.16
N PHE A 130 27.28 2.02 21.61
CA PHE A 130 27.72 3.28 21.01
C PHE A 130 27.15 4.55 21.68
N GLY A 131 26.41 4.43 22.75
CA GLY A 131 25.83 5.56 23.49
C GLY A 131 26.85 6.62 23.93
N CYS A 132 28.10 6.24 24.12
CA CYS A 132 29.21 7.15 24.44
C CYS A 132 29.68 8.03 23.26
N LEU A 133 29.38 7.64 22.00
CA LEU A 133 29.91 8.37 20.84
C LEU A 133 28.95 9.48 20.35
N LEU A 134 27.69 9.44 20.77
CA LEU A 134 26.67 10.42 20.33
C LEU A 134 26.58 11.65 21.25
N GLU A 135 27.27 11.65 22.40
CA GLU A 135 27.31 12.80 23.32
C GLU A 135 28.44 13.79 23.04
N ALA A 136 29.28 13.53 22.03
CA ALA A 136 30.34 14.46 21.66
C ALA A 136 29.74 15.64 20.87
N PRO A 137 29.82 16.89 21.35
CA PRO A 137 29.41 18.04 20.59
C PRO A 137 30.28 18.14 19.34
N LEU A 138 29.63 18.16 18.18
CA LEU A 138 30.28 18.52 16.92
C LEU A 138 30.76 19.97 17.05
N ARG A 139 32.09 20.16 17.11
CA ARG A 139 32.74 21.47 17.03
C ARG A 139 32.86 21.89 15.59
#